data_a7c7777ebd4a1be89bad65abe31b9f1a
#
_entry.id   a7c7777ebd4a1be89bad65abe31b9f1a
#
_cell.length_a   1.000
_cell.length_b   1.000
_cell.length_c   1.000
_cell.angle_alpha   90.00
_cell.angle_beta   90.00
_cell.angle_gamma   90.00
#
_symmetry.space_group_name_H-M   'P 1'
#
loop_
_entity.id
_entity.type
_entity.pdbx_description
1 polymer ?
#
loop_
_entity_poly.entity_id
_entity_poly.type
_entity_poly.pdbx_seq_one_letter_code
_entity_poly.pdbx_strand_id
1 'polypeptide(L)'
;AEDEKLGLNAAKKPETIIIDYGGANVAKPLHVGHLRSAVIGESIKRISRYMGHHVISDVHLGDWGLQMGLIIEELHDRQPDLVYFDPDYTGEYPSEPPFTISELEDIYPAASAKSKVDAAFRERAQQATFKLQSGYAPFHAIWKHIMNVSLKDLKKNYGNLNVSFDLWKGESDAQPYIPGLIEDLQKKGLAYESDGALVVDIAQEGDAKEYPPCIVRKSDGAALYATSDLATIIEREQDFHPDRYIYVVDKRQELHFIQVFRVAKKAGIVKEDTPMIFLGFGTMNGKDGGPFKTREGGVMRLEHLIKNIDEKVYEKIQEKQKVPADEMTRTAEIVGLAALKYADLSNQATKDYIFDVDRFISFEGNTGPHIQYMIVRIKSILEKYKELRGADAKVVPIRPAESETEKALQMALCRFGEVTESAFYETAPHKLCQYMAAVADAFNAFYLENKILSEEDAAKQAAFISLITLTKRVLDTCMDLLGMESPEHM
;
A
#
# COMPACT_ATOMS: atom_id res chain seq x y z
N ALA A 1 -3.07 30.98 -0.76
CA ALA A 1 -1.83 30.84 0.01
C ALA A 1 -2.09 30.66 1.51
N GLU A 2 -3.15 31.25 2.04
CA GLU A 2 -3.51 31.14 3.47
C GLU A 2 -4.42 29.95 3.78
N ASP A 3 -5.09 29.41 2.77
CA ASP A 3 -5.97 28.25 2.91
C ASP A 3 -5.17 26.97 3.22
N GLU A 4 -5.54 26.27 4.30
CA GLU A 4 -4.89 25.03 4.73
C GLU A 4 -4.97 23.92 3.69
N LYS A 5 -6.03 23.89 2.89
CA LYS A 5 -6.25 22.89 1.83
C LYS A 5 -5.87 23.39 0.43
N LEU A 6 -5.15 24.51 0.31
CA LEU A 6 -4.61 25.03 -0.95
C LEU A 6 -5.68 25.22 -2.04
N GLY A 7 -6.88 25.67 -1.67
CA GLY A 7 -7.99 25.88 -2.58
C GLY A 7 -8.82 24.63 -2.90
N LEU A 8 -8.50 23.50 -2.31
CA LEU A 8 -9.32 22.29 -2.44
C LEU A 8 -10.57 22.40 -1.57
N ASN A 9 -11.71 22.20 -2.17
CA ASN A 9 -12.98 22.11 -1.42
C ASN A 9 -13.09 20.73 -0.78
N ALA A 10 -13.35 20.70 0.52
CA ALA A 10 -13.68 19.43 1.18
C ALA A 10 -14.95 18.81 0.57
N ALA A 11 -15.04 17.49 0.60
CA ALA A 11 -16.21 16.76 0.13
C ALA A 11 -17.49 17.30 0.80
N LYS A 12 -18.47 17.72 -0.01
CA LYS A 12 -19.76 18.23 0.50
C LYS A 12 -20.52 17.16 1.26
N LYS A 13 -20.36 15.91 0.88
CA LYS A 13 -20.92 14.73 1.53
C LYS A 13 -19.77 13.76 1.76
N PRO A 14 -19.15 13.74 2.96
CA PRO A 14 -18.14 12.75 3.30
C PRO A 14 -18.69 11.32 3.18
N GLU A 15 -17.91 10.44 2.56
CA GLU A 15 -18.20 9.01 2.45
C GLU A 15 -17.38 8.24 3.49
N THR A 16 -17.89 7.11 3.96
CA THR A 16 -17.12 6.08 4.63
C THR A 16 -16.57 5.13 3.59
N ILE A 17 -15.24 5.07 3.46
CA ILE A 17 -14.55 4.33 2.40
C ILE A 17 -13.69 3.24 3.05
N ILE A 18 -13.93 1.98 2.68
CA ILE A 18 -13.01 0.88 2.98
C ILE A 18 -11.97 0.79 1.87
N ILE A 19 -10.69 0.77 2.25
CA ILE A 19 -9.60 0.49 1.31
C ILE A 19 -8.84 -0.75 1.79
N ASP A 20 -8.90 -1.80 0.99
CA ASP A 20 -8.22 -3.07 1.22
C ASP A 20 -6.96 -3.11 0.35
N TYR A 21 -5.79 -3.20 0.99
CA TYR A 21 -4.49 -3.21 0.31
C TYR A 21 -3.39 -3.82 1.19
N GLY A 22 -2.24 -4.10 0.58
CA GLY A 22 -1.10 -4.74 1.24
C GLY A 22 -1.09 -6.25 1.04
N GLY A 23 -2.16 -6.94 1.42
CA GLY A 23 -2.39 -8.36 1.09
C GLY A 23 -1.30 -9.32 1.58
N ALA A 24 -0.73 -9.08 2.78
CA ALA A 24 0.34 -9.90 3.33
C ALA A 24 -0.18 -11.24 3.87
N ASN A 25 0.64 -12.27 3.70
CA ASN A 25 0.43 -13.53 4.41
C ASN A 25 1.33 -13.57 5.65
N VAL A 26 0.80 -14.05 6.77
CA VAL A 26 1.61 -14.30 7.97
C VAL A 26 2.66 -15.36 7.70
N ALA A 27 3.74 -15.36 8.48
CA ALA A 27 4.88 -16.26 8.32
C ALA A 27 5.60 -16.21 6.96
N LYS A 28 5.39 -15.14 6.20
CA LYS A 28 6.10 -14.85 4.95
C LYS A 28 6.70 -13.45 4.99
N PRO A 29 7.96 -13.28 4.57
CA PRO A 29 8.52 -11.94 4.44
C PRO A 29 7.79 -11.16 3.36
N LEU A 30 7.68 -9.85 3.55
CA LEU A 30 7.25 -8.98 2.47
C LEU A 30 8.29 -9.02 1.34
N HIS A 31 7.81 -9.14 0.14
CA HIS A 31 8.62 -9.11 -1.08
C HIS A 31 8.15 -8.01 -2.02
N VAL A 32 8.92 -7.75 -3.06
CA VAL A 32 8.62 -6.69 -4.03
C VAL A 32 7.23 -6.76 -4.66
N GLY A 33 6.60 -7.94 -4.69
CA GLY A 33 5.21 -8.10 -5.15
C GLY A 33 4.18 -7.43 -4.23
N HIS A 34 4.49 -7.19 -2.96
CA HIS A 34 3.61 -6.48 -2.03
C HIS A 34 3.77 -4.94 -2.12
N LEU A 35 4.89 -4.46 -2.68
CA LEU A 35 5.21 -3.03 -2.77
C LEU A 35 4.09 -2.23 -3.43
N ARG A 36 3.65 -2.68 -4.61
CA ARG A 36 2.67 -1.93 -5.40
C ARG A 36 1.34 -1.75 -4.68
N SER A 37 0.81 -2.84 -4.12
CA SER A 37 -0.41 -2.78 -3.32
C SER A 37 -0.28 -1.78 -2.18
N ALA A 38 0.83 -1.87 -1.42
CA ALA A 38 1.09 -1.04 -0.26
C ALA A 38 1.17 0.46 -0.60
N VAL A 39 2.00 0.84 -1.59
CA VAL A 39 2.24 2.26 -1.89
C VAL A 39 1.06 2.91 -2.62
N ILE A 40 0.38 2.17 -3.51
CA ILE A 40 -0.81 2.67 -4.22
C ILE A 40 -1.96 2.84 -3.22
N GLY A 41 -2.24 1.83 -2.38
CA GLY A 41 -3.31 1.88 -1.40
C GLY A 41 -3.12 2.98 -0.37
N GLU A 42 -1.90 3.11 0.17
CA GLU A 42 -1.55 4.20 1.11
C GLU A 42 -1.78 5.58 0.48
N SER A 43 -1.39 5.76 -0.77
CA SER A 43 -1.59 7.02 -1.47
C SER A 43 -3.08 7.35 -1.67
N ILE A 44 -3.89 6.36 -2.10
CA ILE A 44 -5.34 6.53 -2.24
C ILE A 44 -5.99 6.85 -0.89
N LYS A 45 -5.56 6.20 0.19
CA LYS A 45 -6.02 6.49 1.56
C LYS A 45 -5.75 7.95 1.93
N ARG A 46 -4.52 8.44 1.74
CA ARG A 46 -4.12 9.80 2.09
C ARG A 46 -4.87 10.83 1.26
N ILE A 47 -4.99 10.63 -0.05
CA ILE A 47 -5.76 11.48 -0.96
C ILE A 47 -7.23 11.54 -0.51
N SER A 48 -7.85 10.39 -0.22
CA SER A 48 -9.24 10.32 0.20
C SER A 48 -9.49 11.05 1.52
N ARG A 49 -8.59 10.90 2.51
CA ARG A 49 -8.64 11.64 3.77
C ARG A 49 -8.45 13.14 3.59
N TYR A 50 -7.53 13.53 2.72
CA TYR A 50 -7.30 14.94 2.40
C TYR A 50 -8.52 15.58 1.74
N MET A 51 -9.25 14.82 0.91
CA MET A 51 -10.54 15.22 0.34
C MET A 51 -11.66 15.36 1.39
N GLY A 52 -11.46 14.86 2.61
CA GLY A 52 -12.40 14.95 3.71
C GLY A 52 -13.31 13.74 3.88
N HIS A 53 -12.98 12.59 3.28
CA HIS A 53 -13.69 11.34 3.49
C HIS A 53 -13.21 10.62 4.78
N HIS A 54 -14.09 9.81 5.36
CA HIS A 54 -13.75 8.90 6.44
C HIS A 54 -13.25 7.59 5.86
N VAL A 55 -11.92 7.33 6.00
CA VAL A 55 -11.28 6.17 5.39
C VAL A 55 -10.85 5.17 6.44
N ILE A 56 -11.22 3.92 6.23
CA ILE A 56 -10.80 2.76 7.01
C ILE A 56 -9.96 1.87 6.11
N SER A 57 -8.69 1.69 6.47
CA SER A 57 -7.74 0.88 5.74
C SER A 57 -7.49 -0.45 6.42
N ASP A 58 -7.53 -1.54 5.65
CA ASP A 58 -7.32 -2.90 6.14
C ASP A 58 -6.26 -3.61 5.31
N VAL A 59 -5.38 -4.37 5.97
CA VAL A 59 -4.35 -5.17 5.29
C VAL A 59 -4.86 -6.53 4.83
N HIS A 60 -5.90 -7.03 5.43
CA HIS A 60 -6.53 -8.34 5.22
C HIS A 60 -5.52 -9.51 5.08
N LEU A 61 -5.08 -10.03 6.21
CA LEU A 61 -4.00 -11.02 6.29
C LEU A 61 -4.44 -12.42 5.89
N GLY A 62 -3.61 -13.12 5.13
CA GLY A 62 -3.74 -14.55 4.94
C GLY A 62 -3.16 -15.30 6.15
N ASP A 63 -4.01 -15.71 7.09
CA ASP A 63 -3.61 -16.25 8.39
C ASP A 63 -4.35 -17.55 8.78
N TRP A 64 -5.20 -18.11 7.91
CA TRP A 64 -6.13 -19.17 8.30
C TRP A 64 -6.13 -20.39 7.38
N GLY A 65 -5.40 -20.39 6.29
CA GLY A 65 -5.39 -21.46 5.28
C GLY A 65 -4.40 -22.61 5.58
N LEU A 66 -4.23 -23.47 4.58
CA LEU A 66 -3.33 -24.65 4.62
C LEU A 66 -1.89 -24.29 5.04
N GLN A 67 -1.45 -23.06 4.79
CA GLN A 67 -0.12 -22.63 5.21
C GLN A 67 0.08 -22.73 6.73
N MET A 68 -0.96 -22.54 7.55
CA MET A 68 -0.86 -22.69 9.00
C MET A 68 -0.61 -24.16 9.38
N GLY A 69 -1.36 -25.10 8.78
CA GLY A 69 -1.14 -26.53 8.98
C GLY A 69 0.25 -26.99 8.53
N LEU A 70 0.76 -26.45 7.42
CA LEU A 70 2.11 -26.74 6.93
C LEU A 70 3.17 -26.29 7.93
N ILE A 71 3.03 -25.11 8.52
CA ILE A 71 3.96 -24.59 9.54
C ILE A 71 3.88 -25.44 10.81
N ILE A 72 2.68 -25.77 11.26
CA ILE A 72 2.47 -26.60 12.47
C ILE A 72 3.13 -27.96 12.32
N GLU A 73 2.93 -28.64 11.18
CA GLU A 73 3.51 -29.97 10.96
C GLU A 73 5.03 -29.93 10.76
N GLU A 74 5.56 -28.92 10.09
CA GLU A 74 7.01 -28.77 9.96
C GLU A 74 7.66 -28.43 11.30
N LEU A 75 6.99 -27.63 12.14
CA LEU A 75 7.42 -27.35 13.50
C LEU A 75 7.41 -28.64 14.33
N HIS A 76 6.38 -29.48 14.20
CA HIS A 76 6.30 -30.77 14.85
C HIS A 76 7.45 -31.69 14.43
N ASP A 77 7.74 -31.80 13.14
CA ASP A 77 8.85 -32.64 12.64
C ASP A 77 10.23 -32.12 13.13
N ARG A 78 10.41 -30.82 13.32
CA ARG A 78 11.66 -30.20 13.80
C ARG A 78 11.81 -30.26 15.33
N GLN A 79 10.72 -30.08 16.06
CA GLN A 79 10.68 -29.90 17.50
C GLN A 79 9.53 -30.70 18.12
N PRO A 80 9.59 -32.07 18.07
CA PRO A 80 8.49 -32.94 18.50
C PRO A 80 8.21 -32.87 20.00
N ASP A 81 9.18 -32.44 20.80
CA ASP A 81 9.09 -32.38 22.27
C ASP A 81 8.41 -31.10 22.79
N LEU A 82 7.95 -30.20 21.90
CA LEU A 82 7.21 -29.03 22.33
C LEU A 82 5.87 -29.40 22.95
N VAL A 83 5.50 -28.72 24.03
CA VAL A 83 4.25 -28.95 24.79
C VAL A 83 2.97 -28.90 23.94
N TYR A 84 3.00 -28.26 22.79
CA TYR A 84 1.87 -28.19 21.84
C TYR A 84 1.59 -29.54 21.16
N PHE A 85 2.55 -30.46 21.15
CA PHE A 85 2.48 -31.78 20.49
C PHE A 85 2.32 -32.91 21.51
N ASP A 86 2.40 -32.60 22.81
CA ASP A 86 2.14 -33.54 23.87
C ASP A 86 0.62 -33.67 24.11
N PRO A 87 0.01 -34.85 23.83
CA PRO A 87 -1.42 -35.04 23.99
C PRO A 87 -1.90 -35.02 25.44
N ASP A 88 -0.98 -35.24 26.39
CA ASP A 88 -1.26 -35.29 27.81
C ASP A 88 -1.01 -33.97 28.53
N TYR A 89 -0.54 -32.94 27.80
CA TYR A 89 -0.27 -31.62 28.36
C TYR A 89 -1.57 -30.87 28.69
N THR A 90 -1.70 -30.50 29.95
CA THR A 90 -2.88 -29.81 30.51
C THR A 90 -2.53 -28.43 31.12
N GLY A 91 -1.28 -28.00 31.02
CA GLY A 91 -0.79 -26.75 31.56
C GLY A 91 -1.16 -25.53 30.69
N GLU A 92 -0.77 -24.35 31.16
CA GLU A 92 -0.84 -23.13 30.33
C GLU A 92 0.27 -23.13 29.26
N TYR A 93 -0.06 -22.77 28.02
CA TYR A 93 0.94 -22.71 26.96
C TYR A 93 1.90 -21.54 27.21
N PRO A 94 3.20 -21.70 26.88
CA PRO A 94 4.19 -20.64 27.03
C PRO A 94 3.75 -19.34 26.35
N SER A 95 4.05 -18.20 26.99
CA SER A 95 3.81 -16.88 26.42
C SER A 95 4.81 -16.50 25.32
N GLU A 96 6.02 -17.08 25.41
CA GLU A 96 7.08 -16.84 24.42
C GLU A 96 6.95 -17.80 23.23
N PRO A 97 7.11 -17.30 22.00
CA PRO A 97 7.04 -18.13 20.81
C PRO A 97 8.21 -19.14 20.77
N PRO A 98 7.98 -20.38 20.31
CA PRO A 98 9.03 -21.39 20.17
C PRO A 98 9.91 -21.16 18.93
N PHE A 99 9.77 -20.05 18.23
CA PHE A 99 10.48 -19.67 17.01
C PHE A 99 10.59 -18.15 16.88
N THR A 100 11.58 -17.73 16.12
CA THR A 100 11.78 -16.35 15.66
C THR A 100 11.12 -16.14 14.29
N ILE A 101 11.04 -14.88 13.84
CA ILE A 101 10.56 -14.57 12.47
C ILE A 101 11.48 -15.22 11.41
N SER A 102 12.79 -15.21 11.61
CA SER A 102 13.75 -15.83 10.68
C SER A 102 13.53 -17.35 10.56
N GLU A 103 13.23 -18.03 11.66
CA GLU A 103 12.91 -19.46 11.64
C GLU A 103 11.58 -19.72 10.94
N LEU A 104 10.54 -18.89 11.12
CA LEU A 104 9.29 -19.01 10.38
C LEU A 104 9.47 -18.84 8.88
N GLU A 105 10.36 -17.92 8.48
CA GLU A 105 10.71 -17.70 7.08
C GLU A 105 11.41 -18.89 6.43
N ASP A 106 12.06 -19.75 7.21
CA ASP A 106 12.64 -21.02 6.75
C ASP A 106 11.65 -22.19 6.84
N ILE A 107 10.84 -22.23 7.90
CA ILE A 107 9.86 -23.31 8.15
C ILE A 107 8.84 -23.39 7.02
N TYR A 108 8.22 -22.27 6.64
CA TYR A 108 7.15 -22.29 5.65
C TYR A 108 7.60 -22.73 4.25
N PRO A 109 8.68 -22.21 3.64
CA PRO A 109 9.14 -22.69 2.35
C PRO A 109 9.55 -24.16 2.36
N ALA A 110 10.19 -24.63 3.44
CA ALA A 110 10.55 -26.04 3.63
C ALA A 110 9.31 -26.93 3.67
N ALA A 111 8.31 -26.55 4.47
CA ALA A 111 7.04 -27.27 4.56
C ALA A 111 6.29 -27.27 3.22
N SER A 112 6.26 -26.15 2.52
CA SER A 112 5.64 -26.03 1.21
C SER A 112 6.32 -26.90 0.15
N ALA A 113 7.65 -26.97 0.14
CA ALA A 113 8.40 -27.85 -0.75
C ALA A 113 8.15 -29.33 -0.43
N LYS A 114 8.21 -29.70 0.86
CA LYS A 114 7.96 -31.05 1.36
C LYS A 114 6.56 -31.55 1.01
N SER A 115 5.54 -30.71 1.15
CA SER A 115 4.14 -31.05 0.84
C SER A 115 3.88 -31.37 -0.63
N LYS A 116 4.76 -30.98 -1.54
CA LYS A 116 4.66 -31.27 -2.98
C LYS A 116 5.15 -32.65 -3.35
N VAL A 117 6.05 -33.22 -2.54
CA VAL A 117 6.73 -34.50 -2.82
C VAL A 117 6.37 -35.57 -1.80
N ASP A 118 5.83 -35.21 -0.64
CA ASP A 118 5.41 -36.11 0.43
C ASP A 118 3.90 -35.96 0.68
N ALA A 119 3.12 -36.91 0.15
CA ALA A 119 1.67 -36.91 0.28
C ALA A 119 1.21 -37.11 1.74
N ALA A 120 1.94 -37.91 2.53
CA ALA A 120 1.61 -38.15 3.92
C ALA A 120 1.83 -36.90 4.77
N PHE A 121 2.90 -36.16 4.54
CA PHE A 121 3.11 -34.85 5.17
C PHE A 121 1.99 -33.84 4.80
N ARG A 122 1.62 -33.80 3.52
CA ARG A 122 0.52 -32.94 3.06
C ARG A 122 -0.79 -33.26 3.74
N GLU A 123 -1.12 -34.54 3.89
CA GLU A 123 -2.33 -34.99 4.58
C GLU A 123 -2.31 -34.57 6.06
N ARG A 124 -1.20 -34.78 6.77
CA ARG A 124 -1.06 -34.30 8.15
C ARG A 124 -1.25 -32.79 8.27
N ALA A 125 -0.67 -32.01 7.35
CA ALA A 125 -0.84 -30.56 7.31
C ALA A 125 -2.30 -30.12 7.08
N GLN A 126 -3.04 -30.85 6.23
CA GLN A 126 -4.50 -30.63 6.05
C GLN A 126 -5.28 -30.93 7.32
N GLN A 127 -4.95 -32.03 8.01
CA GLN A 127 -5.55 -32.39 9.31
C GLN A 127 -5.20 -31.37 10.39
N ALA A 128 -3.97 -30.86 10.43
CA ALA A 128 -3.57 -29.79 11.35
C ALA A 128 -4.33 -28.49 11.08
N THR A 129 -4.54 -28.13 9.80
CA THR A 129 -5.38 -27.00 9.42
C THR A 129 -6.81 -27.16 9.92
N PHE A 130 -7.40 -28.34 9.70
CA PHE A 130 -8.75 -28.63 10.17
C PHE A 130 -8.86 -28.57 11.71
N LYS A 131 -7.89 -29.14 12.45
CA LYS A 131 -7.85 -29.06 13.92
C LYS A 131 -7.75 -27.61 14.40
N LEU A 132 -6.89 -26.79 13.78
CA LEU A 132 -6.78 -25.37 14.08
C LEU A 132 -8.13 -24.68 13.90
N GLN A 133 -8.74 -24.86 12.73
CA GLN A 133 -10.03 -24.24 12.38
C GLN A 133 -11.20 -24.75 13.25
N SER A 134 -11.08 -25.95 13.80
CA SER A 134 -12.04 -26.53 14.73
C SER A 134 -11.83 -26.12 16.20
N GLY A 135 -10.86 -25.23 16.47
CA GLY A 135 -10.61 -24.71 17.82
C GLY A 135 -9.72 -25.59 18.70
N TYR A 136 -8.89 -26.48 18.14
CA TYR A 136 -7.96 -27.29 18.90
C TYR A 136 -6.92 -26.42 19.62
N ALA A 137 -6.99 -26.37 20.93
CA ALA A 137 -6.27 -25.40 21.77
C ALA A 137 -4.74 -25.36 21.57
N PRO A 138 -4.01 -26.51 21.45
CA PRO A 138 -2.57 -26.48 21.19
C PRO A 138 -2.21 -25.76 19.90
N PHE A 139 -2.95 -26.01 18.81
CA PHE A 139 -2.67 -25.41 17.51
C PHE A 139 -3.10 -23.94 17.45
N HIS A 140 -4.14 -23.59 18.18
CA HIS A 140 -4.49 -22.17 18.40
C HIS A 140 -3.39 -21.41 19.15
N ALA A 141 -2.72 -22.04 20.12
CA ALA A 141 -1.60 -21.43 20.82
C ALA A 141 -0.40 -21.20 19.88
N ILE A 142 -0.05 -22.17 19.02
CA ILE A 142 0.98 -22.00 17.99
C ILE A 142 0.58 -20.89 17.03
N TRP A 143 -0.67 -20.88 16.53
CA TRP A 143 -1.17 -19.86 15.63
C TRP A 143 -1.06 -18.44 16.21
N LYS A 144 -1.38 -18.26 17.51
CA LYS A 144 -1.18 -16.98 18.19
C LYS A 144 0.28 -16.52 18.18
N HIS A 145 1.22 -17.45 18.36
CA HIS A 145 2.65 -17.13 18.26
C HIS A 145 3.05 -16.73 16.83
N ILE A 146 2.56 -17.45 15.81
CA ILE A 146 2.77 -17.09 14.40
C ILE A 146 2.25 -15.68 14.14
N MET A 147 1.04 -15.37 14.58
CA MET A 147 0.44 -14.04 14.43
C MET A 147 1.28 -12.96 15.12
N ASN A 148 1.64 -13.14 16.39
CA ASN A 148 2.40 -12.15 17.14
C ASN A 148 3.75 -11.83 16.51
N VAL A 149 4.50 -12.87 16.10
CA VAL A 149 5.81 -12.70 15.47
C VAL A 149 5.68 -12.06 14.10
N SER A 150 4.72 -12.52 13.29
CA SER A 150 4.49 -11.98 11.94
C SER A 150 3.99 -10.55 11.94
N LEU A 151 3.02 -10.21 12.80
CA LEU A 151 2.47 -8.85 12.89
C LEU A 151 3.54 -7.83 13.29
N LYS A 152 4.43 -8.19 14.21
CA LYS A 152 5.54 -7.32 14.61
C LYS A 152 6.47 -7.00 13.43
N ASP A 153 6.80 -8.01 12.64
CA ASP A 153 7.65 -7.85 11.46
C ASP A 153 6.95 -7.08 10.33
N LEU A 154 5.69 -7.43 10.03
CA LEU A 154 4.90 -6.75 9.00
C LEU A 154 4.72 -5.26 9.32
N LYS A 155 4.41 -4.91 10.58
CA LYS A 155 4.28 -3.51 11.02
C LYS A 155 5.59 -2.74 10.84
N LYS A 156 6.73 -3.36 11.16
CA LYS A 156 8.05 -2.76 10.93
C LYS A 156 8.27 -2.51 9.43
N ASN A 157 8.04 -3.51 8.60
CA ASN A 157 8.30 -3.43 7.15
C ASN A 157 7.37 -2.46 6.43
N TYR A 158 6.08 -2.41 6.77
CA TYR A 158 5.18 -1.38 6.25
C TYR A 158 5.54 0.01 6.77
N GLY A 159 5.97 0.13 8.03
CA GLY A 159 6.48 1.39 8.60
C GLY A 159 7.68 1.93 7.82
N ASN A 160 8.61 1.08 7.39
CA ASN A 160 9.74 1.46 6.55
C ASN A 160 9.30 2.02 5.17
N LEU A 161 8.10 1.67 4.70
CA LEU A 161 7.48 2.24 3.52
C LEU A 161 6.64 3.49 3.80
N ASN A 162 6.57 3.94 5.04
CA ASN A 162 5.61 4.96 5.47
C ASN A 162 4.17 4.59 5.07
N VAL A 163 3.79 3.33 5.33
CA VAL A 163 2.48 2.73 5.10
C VAL A 163 1.89 2.28 6.44
N SER A 164 0.63 2.57 6.67
CA SER A 164 -0.06 2.21 7.91
C SER A 164 -1.49 1.77 7.62
N PHE A 165 -2.04 0.93 8.51
CA PHE A 165 -3.40 0.43 8.42
C PHE A 165 -4.15 0.73 9.71
N ASP A 166 -5.47 1.00 9.58
CA ASP A 166 -6.36 1.15 10.72
C ASP A 166 -6.72 -0.22 11.29
N LEU A 167 -6.92 -1.21 10.40
CA LEU A 167 -7.26 -2.57 10.75
C LEU A 167 -6.15 -3.54 10.33
N TRP A 168 -5.95 -4.55 11.16
CA TRP A 168 -5.06 -5.68 10.94
C TRP A 168 -5.87 -6.97 11.06
N LYS A 169 -6.93 -7.06 10.24
CA LYS A 169 -7.82 -8.21 10.18
C LYS A 169 -7.26 -9.29 9.27
N GLY A 170 -7.78 -10.49 9.39
CA GLY A 170 -7.38 -11.62 8.57
C GLY A 170 -8.53 -12.53 8.18
N GLU A 171 -8.24 -13.57 7.43
CA GLU A 171 -9.21 -14.62 7.08
C GLU A 171 -9.83 -15.27 8.32
N SER A 172 -9.08 -15.35 9.43
CA SER A 172 -9.55 -15.89 10.71
C SER A 172 -10.69 -15.08 11.33
N ASP A 173 -10.68 -13.73 11.16
CA ASP A 173 -11.74 -12.85 11.66
C ASP A 173 -13.06 -13.06 10.91
N ALA A 174 -12.99 -13.41 9.63
CA ALA A 174 -14.15 -13.66 8.78
C ALA A 174 -14.82 -15.03 9.05
N GLN A 175 -14.10 -15.98 9.64
CA GLN A 175 -14.57 -17.35 9.87
C GLN A 175 -15.95 -17.45 10.56
N PRO A 176 -16.27 -16.66 11.60
CA PRO A 176 -17.57 -16.73 12.27
C PRO A 176 -18.77 -16.38 11.36
N TYR A 177 -18.56 -15.62 10.31
CA TYR A 177 -19.63 -15.16 9.40
C TYR A 177 -19.95 -16.17 8.28
N ILE A 178 -19.04 -17.14 8.02
CA ILE A 178 -19.18 -18.09 6.90
C ILE A 178 -20.42 -18.97 7.02
N PRO A 179 -20.74 -19.62 8.17
CA PRO A 179 -21.91 -20.47 8.25
C PRO A 179 -23.22 -19.72 7.95
N GLY A 180 -23.37 -18.52 8.51
CA GLY A 180 -24.53 -17.66 8.27
C GLY A 180 -24.66 -17.20 6.81
N LEU A 181 -23.53 -16.88 6.18
CA LEU A 181 -23.47 -16.54 4.75
C LEU A 181 -23.97 -17.69 3.88
N ILE A 182 -23.47 -18.92 4.09
CA ILE A 182 -23.88 -20.09 3.32
C ILE A 182 -25.37 -20.38 3.49
N GLU A 183 -25.87 -20.33 4.74
CA GLU A 183 -27.29 -20.54 5.03
C GLU A 183 -28.17 -19.48 4.34
N ASP A 184 -27.77 -18.21 4.38
CA ASP A 184 -28.50 -17.10 3.75
C ASP A 184 -28.56 -17.25 2.23
N LEU A 185 -27.43 -17.59 1.58
CA LEU A 185 -27.38 -17.83 0.13
C LEU A 185 -28.30 -19.00 -0.29
N GLN A 186 -28.35 -20.07 0.50
CA GLN A 186 -29.25 -21.20 0.23
C GLN A 186 -30.71 -20.83 0.47
N LYS A 187 -31.05 -20.16 1.57
CA LYS A 187 -32.43 -19.72 1.86
C LYS A 187 -32.99 -18.76 0.80
N LYS A 188 -32.12 -17.90 0.25
CA LYS A 188 -32.50 -16.99 -0.85
C LYS A 188 -32.59 -17.70 -2.21
N GLY A 189 -32.24 -18.98 -2.29
CA GLY A 189 -32.22 -19.73 -3.56
C GLY A 189 -31.15 -19.25 -4.55
N LEU A 190 -30.12 -18.55 -4.04
CA LEU A 190 -29.02 -18.02 -4.85
C LEU A 190 -27.91 -19.05 -5.03
N ALA A 191 -27.70 -19.92 -4.03
CA ALA A 191 -26.71 -20.98 -4.08
C ALA A 191 -27.36 -22.33 -4.39
N TYR A 192 -26.75 -23.08 -5.31
CA TYR A 192 -27.16 -24.40 -5.70
C TYR A 192 -26.00 -25.37 -5.84
N GLU A 193 -26.24 -26.68 -5.77
CA GLU A 193 -25.20 -27.69 -5.90
C GLU A 193 -24.85 -27.94 -7.39
N SER A 194 -23.55 -27.93 -7.69
CA SER A 194 -22.96 -28.26 -8.97
C SER A 194 -21.69 -29.08 -8.76
N ASP A 195 -21.63 -30.29 -9.30
CA ASP A 195 -20.50 -31.23 -9.15
C ASP A 195 -20.03 -31.40 -7.69
N GLY A 196 -20.99 -31.43 -6.74
CA GLY A 196 -20.75 -31.57 -5.31
C GLY A 196 -20.29 -30.28 -4.61
N ALA A 197 -20.03 -29.21 -5.33
CA ALA A 197 -19.73 -27.89 -4.77
C ALA A 197 -20.98 -27.03 -4.68
N LEU A 198 -21.02 -26.08 -3.74
CA LEU A 198 -22.07 -25.06 -3.67
C LEU A 198 -21.63 -23.82 -4.44
N VAL A 199 -22.42 -23.40 -5.42
CA VAL A 199 -22.06 -22.31 -6.34
C VAL A 199 -23.17 -21.26 -6.43
N VAL A 200 -22.77 -20.02 -6.76
CA VAL A 200 -23.70 -18.92 -7.07
C VAL A 200 -23.45 -18.44 -8.49
N ASP A 201 -24.49 -18.43 -9.30
CA ASP A 201 -24.42 -17.88 -10.64
C ASP A 201 -24.27 -16.36 -10.62
N ILE A 202 -23.30 -15.86 -11.40
CA ILE A 202 -22.95 -14.44 -11.47
C ILE A 202 -23.19 -13.81 -12.84
N ALA A 203 -23.72 -14.55 -13.81
CA ALA A 203 -24.01 -14.04 -15.14
C ALA A 203 -24.94 -12.82 -15.08
N GLN A 204 -24.68 -11.81 -15.89
CA GLN A 204 -25.48 -10.60 -16.02
C GLN A 204 -25.78 -10.31 -17.47
N GLU A 205 -26.93 -9.71 -17.73
CA GLU A 205 -27.29 -9.25 -19.08
C GLU A 205 -26.29 -8.21 -19.57
N GLY A 206 -25.76 -8.39 -20.77
CA GLY A 206 -24.74 -7.48 -21.34
C GLY A 206 -23.30 -7.88 -21.08
N ASP A 207 -23.04 -9.01 -20.41
CA ASP A 207 -21.67 -9.52 -20.24
C ASP A 207 -21.01 -9.78 -21.61
N ALA A 208 -19.79 -9.23 -21.80
CA ALA A 208 -19.02 -9.40 -23.04
C ALA A 208 -18.47 -10.82 -23.21
N LYS A 209 -18.44 -11.62 -22.14
CA LYS A 209 -18.00 -13.02 -22.11
C LYS A 209 -18.75 -13.77 -21.02
N GLU A 210 -18.79 -15.08 -21.14
CA GLU A 210 -19.32 -15.96 -20.10
C GLU A 210 -18.40 -15.99 -18.89
N TYR A 211 -18.96 -15.82 -17.70
CA TYR A 211 -18.25 -15.93 -16.44
C TYR A 211 -18.65 -17.21 -15.70
N PRO A 212 -17.69 -17.99 -15.17
CA PRO A 212 -18.00 -19.15 -14.36
C PRO A 212 -18.70 -18.74 -13.06
N PRO A 213 -19.59 -19.57 -12.51
CA PRO A 213 -20.23 -19.30 -11.23
C PRO A 213 -19.19 -19.17 -10.10
N CYS A 214 -19.54 -18.44 -9.06
CA CYS A 214 -18.72 -18.31 -7.86
C CYS A 214 -18.91 -19.53 -6.98
N ILE A 215 -17.82 -20.26 -6.68
CA ILE A 215 -17.86 -21.38 -5.74
C ILE A 215 -17.77 -20.81 -4.32
N VAL A 216 -18.79 -21.08 -3.50
CA VAL A 216 -18.87 -20.62 -2.11
C VAL A 216 -18.61 -21.72 -1.09
N ARG A 217 -18.66 -23.01 -1.49
CA ARG A 217 -18.24 -24.16 -0.68
C ARG A 217 -17.78 -25.27 -1.60
N LYS A 218 -16.62 -25.86 -1.33
CA LYS A 218 -16.09 -27.00 -2.07
C LYS A 218 -16.89 -28.28 -1.79
N SER A 219 -16.70 -29.29 -2.63
CA SER A 219 -17.27 -30.64 -2.45
C SER A 219 -16.82 -31.33 -1.17
N ASP A 220 -15.64 -31.01 -0.64
CA ASP A 220 -15.13 -31.49 0.65
C ASP A 220 -15.64 -30.69 1.86
N GLY A 221 -16.50 -29.68 1.63
CA GLY A 221 -17.07 -28.82 2.65
C GLY A 221 -16.21 -27.60 3.01
N ALA A 222 -15.00 -27.48 2.48
CA ALA A 222 -14.11 -26.36 2.79
C ALA A 222 -14.58 -25.04 2.17
N ALA A 223 -14.35 -23.93 2.89
CA ALA A 223 -14.50 -22.59 2.36
C ALA A 223 -13.36 -22.24 1.38
N LEU A 224 -13.62 -21.28 0.52
CA LEU A 224 -12.70 -20.75 -0.47
C LEU A 224 -12.39 -19.29 -0.16
N TYR A 225 -11.40 -18.71 -0.85
CA TYR A 225 -11.11 -17.27 -0.78
C TYR A 225 -12.34 -16.40 -1.05
N ALA A 226 -13.16 -16.74 -2.04
CA ALA A 226 -14.41 -16.02 -2.32
C ALA A 226 -15.36 -16.00 -1.12
N THR A 227 -15.45 -17.10 -0.38
CA THR A 227 -16.28 -17.21 0.83
C THR A 227 -15.75 -16.36 1.95
N SER A 228 -14.43 -16.38 2.17
CA SER A 228 -13.78 -15.54 3.18
C SER A 228 -13.95 -14.05 2.86
N ASP A 229 -13.77 -13.66 1.60
CA ASP A 229 -13.95 -12.26 1.18
C ASP A 229 -15.40 -11.78 1.33
N LEU A 230 -16.40 -12.62 0.97
CA LEU A 230 -17.79 -12.29 1.22
C LEU A 230 -18.11 -12.17 2.71
N ALA A 231 -17.56 -13.04 3.54
CA ALA A 231 -17.70 -12.98 4.99
C ALA A 231 -17.05 -11.71 5.57
N THR A 232 -15.88 -11.32 5.06
CA THR A 232 -15.21 -10.05 5.41
C THR A 232 -16.06 -8.84 5.03
N ILE A 233 -16.73 -8.87 3.87
CA ILE A 233 -17.64 -7.78 3.48
C ILE A 233 -18.83 -7.72 4.45
N ILE A 234 -19.39 -8.85 4.92
CA ILE A 234 -20.43 -8.87 5.94
C ILE A 234 -19.96 -8.22 7.24
N GLU A 235 -18.76 -8.57 7.71
CA GLU A 235 -18.17 -7.94 8.90
C GLU A 235 -18.06 -6.42 8.73
N ARG A 236 -17.51 -5.97 7.59
CA ARG A 236 -17.32 -4.54 7.27
C ARG A 236 -18.63 -3.77 7.17
N GLU A 237 -19.69 -4.39 6.62
CA GLU A 237 -21.03 -3.79 6.59
C GLU A 237 -21.62 -3.65 7.99
N GLN A 238 -21.41 -4.62 8.87
CA GLN A 238 -21.90 -4.56 10.26
C GLN A 238 -21.15 -3.52 11.09
N ASP A 239 -19.85 -3.41 10.93
CA ASP A 239 -19.00 -2.56 11.75
C ASP A 239 -18.98 -1.09 11.28
N PHE A 240 -19.03 -0.85 9.96
CA PHE A 240 -18.71 0.45 9.38
C PHE A 240 -19.78 1.05 8.48
N HIS A 241 -20.68 0.24 7.90
CA HIS A 241 -21.67 0.67 6.90
C HIS A 241 -21.06 1.51 5.77
N PRO A 242 -20.09 0.98 5.01
CA PRO A 242 -19.35 1.77 4.05
C PRO A 242 -20.19 2.28 2.87
N ASP A 243 -19.90 3.50 2.43
CA ASP A 243 -20.47 4.05 1.20
C ASP A 243 -19.71 3.58 -0.05
N ARG A 244 -18.45 3.08 0.11
CA ARG A 244 -17.57 2.70 -0.99
C ARG A 244 -16.52 1.69 -0.55
N TYR A 245 -16.18 0.77 -1.45
CA TYR A 245 -15.06 -0.16 -1.30
C TYR A 245 -14.02 0.04 -2.40
N ILE A 246 -12.73 -0.02 -2.06
CA ILE A 246 -11.60 -0.01 -2.99
C ILE A 246 -10.67 -1.16 -2.62
N TYR A 247 -10.44 -2.08 -3.56
CA TYR A 247 -9.53 -3.22 -3.40
C TYR A 247 -8.31 -2.99 -4.31
N VAL A 248 -7.13 -2.84 -3.70
CA VAL A 248 -5.87 -2.60 -4.43
C VAL A 248 -5.06 -3.89 -4.45
N VAL A 249 -5.25 -4.67 -5.50
CA VAL A 249 -4.75 -6.03 -5.62
C VAL A 249 -4.13 -6.31 -6.99
N ASP A 250 -3.46 -7.44 -7.15
CA ASP A 250 -2.88 -7.85 -8.44
C ASP A 250 -3.97 -8.02 -9.52
N LYS A 251 -3.73 -7.48 -10.72
CA LYS A 251 -4.69 -7.55 -11.85
C LYS A 251 -5.11 -8.98 -12.21
N ARG A 252 -4.30 -9.99 -11.88
CA ARG A 252 -4.62 -11.40 -12.10
C ARG A 252 -5.81 -11.90 -11.27
N GLN A 253 -6.21 -11.17 -10.24
CA GLN A 253 -7.34 -11.50 -9.38
C GLN A 253 -8.68 -10.91 -9.88
N GLU A 254 -8.72 -10.31 -11.07
CA GLU A 254 -9.91 -9.63 -11.60
C GLU A 254 -11.15 -10.52 -11.59
N LEU A 255 -11.06 -11.76 -12.09
CA LEU A 255 -12.20 -12.69 -12.10
C LEU A 255 -12.72 -12.97 -10.69
N HIS A 256 -11.83 -13.20 -9.74
CA HIS A 256 -12.20 -13.44 -8.35
C HIS A 256 -13.02 -12.28 -7.78
N PHE A 257 -12.56 -11.04 -7.95
CA PHE A 257 -13.29 -9.87 -7.44
C PHE A 257 -14.58 -9.57 -8.21
N ILE A 258 -14.65 -9.87 -9.51
CA ILE A 258 -15.93 -9.84 -10.24
C ILE A 258 -16.93 -10.80 -9.60
N GLN A 259 -16.51 -12.02 -9.28
CA GLN A 259 -17.36 -13.01 -8.62
C GLN A 259 -17.82 -12.52 -7.23
N VAL A 260 -16.89 -12.09 -6.38
CA VAL A 260 -17.17 -11.61 -5.02
C VAL A 260 -18.14 -10.42 -5.04
N PHE A 261 -17.87 -9.40 -5.86
CA PHE A 261 -18.70 -8.19 -5.92
C PHE A 261 -20.11 -8.48 -6.43
N ARG A 262 -20.24 -9.32 -7.44
CA ARG A 262 -21.56 -9.70 -7.98
C ARG A 262 -22.37 -10.52 -6.98
N VAL A 263 -21.75 -11.46 -6.27
CA VAL A 263 -22.41 -12.22 -5.21
C VAL A 263 -22.80 -11.31 -4.05
N ALA A 264 -21.92 -10.42 -3.60
CA ALA A 264 -22.21 -9.49 -2.51
C ALA A 264 -23.44 -8.61 -2.80
N LYS A 265 -23.56 -8.08 -4.02
CA LYS A 265 -24.73 -7.30 -4.46
C LYS A 265 -25.97 -8.18 -4.62
N LYS A 266 -25.87 -9.29 -5.33
CA LYS A 266 -26.98 -10.22 -5.59
C LYS A 266 -27.57 -10.79 -4.31
N ALA A 267 -26.73 -11.05 -3.30
CA ALA A 267 -27.13 -11.52 -1.98
C ALA A 267 -27.68 -10.40 -1.08
N GLY A 268 -27.57 -9.13 -1.49
CA GLY A 268 -27.96 -7.98 -0.68
C GLY A 268 -27.07 -7.78 0.56
N ILE A 269 -25.82 -8.28 0.51
CA ILE A 269 -24.81 -8.00 1.55
C ILE A 269 -24.44 -6.52 1.49
N VAL A 270 -24.23 -5.99 0.30
CA VAL A 270 -24.08 -4.55 0.03
C VAL A 270 -25.24 -4.04 -0.81
N LYS A 271 -25.53 -2.75 -0.76
CA LYS A 271 -26.55 -2.12 -1.60
C LYS A 271 -26.12 -2.19 -3.08
N GLU A 272 -27.09 -2.26 -4.00
CA GLU A 272 -26.83 -2.36 -5.43
C GLU A 272 -26.01 -1.18 -5.97
N ASP A 273 -26.25 0.03 -5.45
CA ASP A 273 -25.59 1.27 -5.84
C ASP A 273 -24.27 1.53 -5.12
N THR A 274 -23.86 0.71 -4.15
CA THR A 274 -22.57 0.85 -3.47
C THR A 274 -21.42 0.58 -4.45
N PRO A 275 -20.54 1.57 -4.70
CA PRO A 275 -19.37 1.36 -5.54
C PRO A 275 -18.39 0.36 -4.90
N MET A 276 -18.10 -0.71 -5.63
CA MET A 276 -17.06 -1.68 -5.30
C MET A 276 -16.00 -1.64 -6.40
N ILE A 277 -14.84 -1.07 -6.09
CA ILE A 277 -13.79 -0.77 -7.06
C ILE A 277 -12.68 -1.80 -6.95
N PHE A 278 -12.43 -2.51 -8.06
CA PHE A 278 -11.25 -3.34 -8.24
C PHE A 278 -10.16 -2.51 -8.93
N LEU A 279 -9.12 -2.15 -8.20
CA LEU A 279 -7.92 -1.52 -8.74
C LEU A 279 -6.83 -2.58 -8.91
N GLY A 280 -6.86 -3.25 -10.06
CA GLY A 280 -5.88 -4.26 -10.42
C GLY A 280 -4.57 -3.65 -10.86
N PHE A 281 -3.49 -3.82 -10.07
CA PHE A 281 -2.19 -3.29 -10.47
C PHE A 281 -1.40 -4.28 -11.33
N GLY A 282 -0.56 -3.72 -12.22
CA GLY A 282 0.35 -4.47 -13.08
C GLY A 282 1.61 -4.95 -12.34
N THR A 283 2.53 -5.60 -13.05
CA THR A 283 3.77 -6.16 -12.50
C THR A 283 4.91 -5.17 -12.52
N MET A 284 5.79 -5.25 -11.52
CA MET A 284 7.10 -4.63 -11.52
C MET A 284 8.10 -5.62 -12.14
N ASN A 285 8.71 -5.24 -13.24
CA ASN A 285 9.60 -6.09 -14.03
C ASN A 285 11.06 -5.65 -13.89
N GLY A 286 11.99 -6.59 -14.07
CA GLY A 286 13.41 -6.29 -14.19
C GLY A 286 13.77 -5.72 -15.57
N LYS A 287 15.04 -5.33 -15.75
CA LYS A 287 15.56 -4.80 -17.03
C LYS A 287 15.45 -5.81 -18.20
N ASP A 288 15.35 -7.09 -17.90
CA ASP A 288 15.14 -8.19 -18.84
C ASP A 288 13.67 -8.34 -19.28
N GLY A 289 12.77 -7.53 -18.73
CA GLY A 289 11.32 -7.58 -18.98
C GLY A 289 10.57 -8.69 -18.22
N GLY A 290 11.28 -9.57 -17.52
CA GLY A 290 10.69 -10.59 -16.65
C GLY A 290 10.34 -10.03 -15.25
N PRO A 291 9.62 -10.79 -14.41
CA PRO A 291 9.33 -10.37 -13.04
C PRO A 291 10.63 -10.03 -12.29
N PHE A 292 10.60 -8.96 -11.49
CA PHE A 292 11.76 -8.52 -10.74
C PHE A 292 12.19 -9.60 -9.72
N LYS A 293 13.42 -10.10 -9.88
CA LYS A 293 13.99 -11.23 -9.10
C LYS A 293 15.37 -10.89 -8.58
N THR A 294 15.82 -11.65 -7.57
CA THR A 294 17.24 -11.65 -7.16
C THR A 294 18.12 -12.24 -8.27
N ARG A 295 19.43 -11.97 -8.20
CA ARG A 295 20.42 -12.58 -9.12
C ARG A 295 20.39 -14.11 -9.10
N GLU A 296 19.98 -14.72 -7.99
CA GLU A 296 19.86 -16.16 -7.79
C GLU A 296 18.50 -16.73 -8.23
N GLY A 297 17.61 -15.88 -8.79
CA GLY A 297 16.32 -16.30 -9.35
C GLY A 297 15.13 -16.31 -8.36
N GLY A 298 15.35 -15.97 -7.10
CA GLY A 298 14.29 -15.85 -6.07
C GLY A 298 13.55 -14.51 -6.12
N VAL A 299 12.40 -14.43 -5.42
CA VAL A 299 11.70 -13.15 -5.22
C VAL A 299 12.48 -12.31 -4.21
N MET A 300 12.79 -11.06 -4.56
CA MET A 300 13.54 -10.16 -3.70
C MET A 300 12.71 -9.74 -2.48
N ARG A 301 13.26 -9.88 -1.27
CA ARG A 301 12.68 -9.33 -0.05
C ARG A 301 12.65 -7.80 -0.13
N LEU A 302 11.54 -7.23 0.33
CA LEU A 302 11.34 -5.78 0.29
C LEU A 302 12.37 -5.03 1.13
N GLU A 303 12.71 -5.54 2.31
CA GLU A 303 13.75 -4.96 3.18
C GLU A 303 15.12 -4.88 2.49
N HIS A 304 15.51 -5.91 1.72
CA HIS A 304 16.76 -5.91 0.97
C HIS A 304 16.75 -4.89 -0.18
N LEU A 305 15.60 -4.71 -0.85
CA LEU A 305 15.46 -3.70 -1.89
C LEU A 305 15.62 -2.29 -1.32
N ILE A 306 14.92 -1.98 -0.23
CA ILE A 306 14.99 -0.68 0.46
C ILE A 306 16.44 -0.40 0.87
N LYS A 307 17.09 -1.33 1.58
CA LYS A 307 18.47 -1.18 2.02
C LYS A 307 19.44 -0.93 0.86
N ASN A 308 19.30 -1.65 -0.24
CA ASN A 308 20.14 -1.46 -1.44
C ASN A 308 19.96 -0.06 -2.04
N ILE A 309 18.74 0.44 -2.06
CA ILE A 309 18.45 1.80 -2.54
C ILE A 309 19.08 2.83 -1.62
N ASP A 310 18.91 2.70 -0.31
CA ASP A 310 19.45 3.61 0.69
C ASP A 310 20.98 3.68 0.64
N GLU A 311 21.66 2.53 0.52
CA GLU A 311 23.11 2.45 0.36
C GLU A 311 23.58 3.22 -0.89
N LYS A 312 22.94 3.00 -2.04
CA LYS A 312 23.27 3.71 -3.28
C LYS A 312 23.00 5.21 -3.22
N VAL A 313 21.92 5.62 -2.56
CA VAL A 313 21.60 7.04 -2.35
C VAL A 313 22.63 7.67 -1.39
N TYR A 314 23.01 6.95 -0.33
CA TYR A 314 24.05 7.40 0.61
C TYR A 314 25.37 7.70 -0.12
N GLU A 315 25.83 6.80 -0.97
CA GLU A 315 27.03 6.99 -1.80
C GLU A 315 26.94 8.26 -2.65
N LYS A 316 25.81 8.46 -3.34
CA LYS A 316 25.58 9.66 -4.19
C LYS A 316 25.54 10.97 -3.40
N ILE A 317 24.98 10.97 -2.20
CA ILE A 317 24.92 12.13 -1.32
C ILE A 317 26.33 12.45 -0.81
N GLN A 318 27.09 11.43 -0.42
CA GLN A 318 28.46 11.55 0.05
C GLN A 318 29.39 12.21 -0.99
N GLU A 319 29.24 11.82 -2.27
CA GLU A 319 30.03 12.43 -3.36
C GLU A 319 29.82 13.95 -3.49
N LYS A 320 28.60 14.44 -3.21
CA LYS A 320 28.24 15.86 -3.31
C LYS A 320 28.70 16.71 -2.13
N GLN A 321 28.99 16.11 -0.98
CA GLN A 321 29.48 16.77 0.26
C GLN A 321 28.65 17.99 0.72
N LYS A 322 27.32 17.95 0.51
CA LYS A 322 26.40 19.05 0.87
C LYS A 322 25.54 18.76 2.10
N VAL A 323 25.48 17.50 2.52
CA VAL A 323 24.68 17.04 3.65
C VAL A 323 25.61 16.91 4.88
N PRO A 324 25.21 17.42 6.06
CA PRO A 324 25.94 17.19 7.31
C PRO A 324 26.13 15.71 7.59
N ALA A 325 27.27 15.34 8.16
CA ALA A 325 27.63 13.93 8.35
C ALA A 325 26.66 13.17 9.27
N ASP A 326 26.09 13.85 10.26
CA ASP A 326 25.10 13.31 11.20
C ASP A 326 23.70 13.16 10.58
N GLU A 327 23.41 13.86 9.48
CA GLU A 327 22.14 13.78 8.75
C GLU A 327 22.16 12.78 7.57
N MET A 328 23.34 12.33 7.14
CA MET A 328 23.51 11.58 5.88
C MET A 328 22.66 10.30 5.82
N THR A 329 22.65 9.50 6.88
CA THR A 329 21.87 8.24 6.92
C THR A 329 20.38 8.52 6.79
N ARG A 330 19.88 9.48 7.59
CA ARG A 330 18.45 9.83 7.54
C ARG A 330 18.05 10.46 6.20
N THR A 331 18.90 11.29 5.62
CA THR A 331 18.68 11.87 4.30
C THR A 331 18.66 10.77 3.23
N ALA A 332 19.56 9.78 3.31
CA ALA A 332 19.57 8.66 2.37
C ALA A 332 18.29 7.82 2.45
N GLU A 333 17.79 7.53 3.64
CA GLU A 333 16.51 6.84 3.86
C GLU A 333 15.31 7.62 3.27
N ILE A 334 15.23 8.92 3.54
CA ILE A 334 14.16 9.79 3.02
C ILE A 334 14.19 9.84 1.49
N VAL A 335 15.36 10.02 0.91
CA VAL A 335 15.54 10.12 -0.54
C VAL A 335 15.35 8.76 -1.21
N GLY A 336 15.84 7.69 -0.60
CA GLY A 336 15.67 6.32 -1.08
C GLY A 336 14.19 5.90 -1.11
N LEU A 337 13.46 6.19 -0.05
CA LEU A 337 12.03 5.92 0.01
C LEU A 337 11.25 6.72 -1.05
N ALA A 338 11.57 7.99 -1.23
CA ALA A 338 10.93 8.80 -2.26
C ALA A 338 11.27 8.30 -3.67
N ALA A 339 12.51 7.89 -3.92
CA ALA A 339 12.90 7.28 -5.19
C ALA A 339 12.08 6.03 -5.49
N LEU A 340 11.93 5.13 -4.51
CA LEU A 340 11.18 3.88 -4.62
C LEU A 340 9.68 4.14 -4.87
N LYS A 341 9.05 4.98 -4.04
CA LYS A 341 7.61 5.26 -4.12
C LYS A 341 7.25 6.04 -5.38
N TYR A 342 8.03 7.05 -5.73
CA TYR A 342 7.79 7.84 -6.94
C TYR A 342 7.96 6.99 -8.21
N ALA A 343 8.95 6.10 -8.23
CA ALA A 343 9.16 5.17 -9.34
C ALA A 343 7.93 4.30 -9.62
N ASP A 344 7.26 3.83 -8.59
CA ASP A 344 6.02 3.06 -8.72
C ASP A 344 4.82 3.97 -9.06
N LEU A 345 4.58 4.97 -8.21
CA LEU A 345 3.38 5.82 -8.27
C LEU A 345 3.31 6.73 -9.51
N SER A 346 4.43 7.01 -10.17
CA SER A 346 4.44 7.79 -11.42
C SER A 346 3.87 7.02 -12.61
N ASN A 347 3.69 5.70 -12.49
CA ASN A 347 3.06 4.86 -13.49
C ASN A 347 1.56 4.71 -13.22
N GLN A 348 0.77 4.51 -14.27
CA GLN A 348 -0.62 4.10 -14.09
C GLN A 348 -0.65 2.74 -13.36
N ALA A 349 -1.49 2.62 -12.33
CA ALA A 349 -1.53 1.41 -11.50
C ALA A 349 -1.70 0.13 -12.32
N THR A 350 -2.59 0.13 -13.33
CA THR A 350 -2.89 -1.05 -14.17
C THR A 350 -1.78 -1.46 -15.14
N LYS A 351 -0.76 -0.62 -15.33
CA LYS A 351 0.35 -0.89 -16.25
C LYS A 351 1.50 -1.61 -15.56
N ASP A 352 2.14 -2.49 -16.32
CA ASP A 352 3.45 -3.04 -15.97
C ASP A 352 4.53 -1.99 -16.19
N TYR A 353 5.60 -2.01 -15.40
CA TYR A 353 6.73 -1.11 -15.60
C TYR A 353 8.06 -1.79 -15.31
N ILE A 354 9.15 -1.24 -15.86
CA ILE A 354 10.51 -1.72 -15.61
C ILE A 354 11.10 -0.95 -14.44
N PHE A 355 11.53 -1.68 -13.41
CA PHE A 355 12.18 -1.13 -12.24
C PHE A 355 13.70 -1.04 -12.47
N ASP A 356 14.22 0.17 -12.52
CA ASP A 356 15.63 0.49 -12.68
C ASP A 356 16.10 1.40 -11.55
N VAL A 357 16.81 0.84 -10.57
CA VAL A 357 17.27 1.58 -9.38
C VAL A 357 18.11 2.80 -9.78
N ASP A 358 19.07 2.63 -10.72
CA ASP A 358 20.02 3.70 -11.09
C ASP A 358 19.31 4.89 -11.73
N ARG A 359 18.24 4.63 -12.49
CA ARG A 359 17.37 5.67 -13.05
C ARG A 359 16.57 6.38 -11.97
N PHE A 360 15.99 5.64 -11.02
CA PHE A 360 15.05 6.19 -10.04
C PHE A 360 15.72 6.99 -8.93
N ILE A 361 16.98 6.69 -8.60
CA ILE A 361 17.78 7.47 -7.67
C ILE A 361 18.50 8.66 -8.33
N SER A 362 18.16 9.00 -9.59
CA SER A 362 18.70 10.17 -10.28
C SER A 362 18.12 11.46 -9.67
N PHE A 363 18.98 12.48 -9.52
CA PHE A 363 18.58 13.83 -9.13
C PHE A 363 18.13 14.69 -10.33
N GLU A 364 18.03 14.09 -11.50
CA GLU A 364 17.59 14.73 -12.74
C GLU A 364 16.42 13.97 -13.35
N GLY A 365 15.59 14.67 -14.12
CA GLY A 365 14.45 14.10 -14.81
C GLY A 365 13.22 13.91 -13.90
N ASN A 366 12.30 13.04 -14.32
CA ASN A 366 11.06 12.77 -13.60
C ASN A 366 11.27 11.71 -12.51
N THR A 367 11.83 12.11 -11.37
CA THR A 367 12.16 11.23 -10.24
C THR A 367 11.80 11.87 -8.90
N GLY A 368 11.58 11.04 -7.86
CA GLY A 368 11.36 11.51 -6.50
C GLY A 368 12.50 12.41 -5.98
N PRO A 369 13.78 11.97 -6.10
CA PRO A 369 14.92 12.80 -5.70
C PRO A 369 15.02 14.13 -6.41
N HIS A 370 14.61 14.23 -7.68
CA HIS A 370 14.56 15.52 -8.39
C HIS A 370 13.52 16.48 -7.76
N ILE A 371 12.33 16.00 -7.45
CA ILE A 371 11.30 16.80 -6.77
C ILE A 371 11.79 17.26 -5.39
N GLN A 372 12.37 16.35 -4.61
CA GLN A 372 12.96 16.69 -3.30
C GLN A 372 14.06 17.74 -3.43
N TYR A 373 14.91 17.64 -4.44
CA TYR A 373 15.95 18.63 -4.71
C TYR A 373 15.37 20.02 -4.99
N MET A 374 14.24 20.12 -5.70
CA MET A 374 13.56 21.41 -5.90
C MET A 374 13.01 21.97 -4.58
N ILE A 375 12.42 21.13 -3.73
CA ILE A 375 11.93 21.55 -2.42
C ILE A 375 13.10 22.04 -1.53
N VAL A 376 14.21 21.30 -1.47
CA VAL A 376 15.40 21.68 -0.68
C VAL A 376 16.01 22.99 -1.20
N ARG A 377 16.01 23.19 -2.53
CA ARG A 377 16.44 24.48 -3.11
C ARG A 377 15.56 25.62 -2.61
N ILE A 378 14.24 25.47 -2.56
CA ILE A 378 13.35 26.48 -2.01
C ILE A 378 13.64 26.72 -0.53
N LYS A 379 13.81 25.66 0.27
CA LYS A 379 14.20 25.76 1.70
C LYS A 379 15.45 26.62 1.86
N SER A 380 16.49 26.35 1.08
CA SER A 380 17.75 27.12 1.11
C SER A 380 17.59 28.60 0.71
N ILE A 381 16.71 28.91 -0.23
CA ILE A 381 16.42 30.30 -0.60
C ILE A 381 15.70 31.02 0.56
N LEU A 382 14.71 30.38 1.18
CA LEU A 382 13.95 30.96 2.29
C LEU A 382 14.83 31.18 3.53
N GLU A 383 15.76 30.26 3.82
CA GLU A 383 16.72 30.40 4.93
C GLU A 383 17.66 31.58 4.69
N LYS A 384 18.27 31.68 3.51
CA LYS A 384 19.12 32.83 3.15
C LYS A 384 18.36 34.15 3.16
N TYR A 385 17.10 34.16 2.75
CA TYR A 385 16.26 35.37 2.85
C TYR A 385 16.07 35.76 4.32
N LYS A 386 15.80 34.80 5.20
CA LYS A 386 15.69 35.02 6.64
C LYS A 386 16.99 35.62 7.26
N GLU A 387 18.13 35.07 6.87
CA GLU A 387 19.44 35.60 7.28
C GLU A 387 19.67 37.06 6.83
N LEU A 388 19.34 37.34 5.56
CA LEU A 388 19.52 38.69 4.98
C LEU A 388 18.56 39.74 5.56
N ARG A 389 17.37 39.37 5.98
CA ARG A 389 16.33 40.28 6.46
C ARG A 389 16.17 40.26 7.99
N GLY A 390 16.81 39.33 8.69
CA GLY A 390 16.74 39.21 10.15
C GLY A 390 15.38 38.73 10.69
N ALA A 391 14.50 38.24 9.82
CA ALA A 391 13.17 37.75 10.16
C ALA A 391 12.65 36.72 9.15
N ASP A 392 11.71 35.90 9.59
CA ASP A 392 10.99 35.01 8.68
C ASP A 392 10.23 35.78 7.58
N ALA A 393 10.12 35.16 6.42
CA ALA A 393 9.39 35.71 5.30
C ALA A 393 7.93 35.96 5.68
N LYS A 394 7.48 37.21 5.64
CA LYS A 394 6.06 37.54 5.74
C LYS A 394 5.38 37.16 4.41
N VAL A 395 4.34 36.34 4.48
CA VAL A 395 3.51 36.04 3.33
C VAL A 395 2.78 37.32 2.94
N VAL A 396 3.04 37.80 1.72
CA VAL A 396 2.32 38.93 1.11
C VAL A 396 1.49 38.39 -0.05
N PRO A 397 0.46 39.17 -0.51
CA PRO A 397 -0.30 38.80 -1.70
C PRO A 397 0.61 38.56 -2.91
N ILE A 398 0.43 37.46 -3.60
CA ILE A 398 1.11 37.17 -4.86
C ILE A 398 0.59 38.19 -5.92
N ARG A 399 1.50 38.85 -6.60
CA ARG A 399 1.20 39.84 -7.63
C ARG A 399 0.82 39.15 -8.95
N PRO A 400 0.12 39.83 -9.86
CA PRO A 400 0.04 39.39 -11.25
C PRO A 400 1.42 39.19 -11.85
N ALA A 401 1.59 38.10 -12.60
CA ALA A 401 2.86 37.75 -13.21
C ALA A 401 3.39 38.81 -14.16
N GLU A 402 4.67 39.13 -14.05
CA GLU A 402 5.37 40.08 -14.92
C GLU A 402 6.20 39.38 -16.01
N SER A 403 6.40 38.06 -15.92
CA SER A 403 7.09 37.22 -16.91
C SER A 403 6.30 35.96 -17.24
N GLU A 404 6.66 35.32 -18.36
CA GLU A 404 5.99 34.06 -18.76
C GLU A 404 6.34 32.90 -17.80
N THR A 405 7.54 32.85 -17.21
CA THR A 405 7.92 31.81 -16.24
C THR A 405 7.19 32.01 -14.92
N GLU A 406 7.02 33.25 -14.45
CA GLU A 406 6.23 33.57 -13.28
C GLU A 406 4.76 33.16 -13.47
N LYS A 407 4.20 33.49 -14.64
CA LYS A 407 2.83 33.12 -15.01
C LYS A 407 2.65 31.61 -15.08
N ALA A 408 3.59 30.91 -15.71
CA ALA A 408 3.54 29.44 -15.81
C ALA A 408 3.52 28.78 -14.42
N LEU A 409 4.36 29.27 -13.48
CA LEU A 409 4.38 28.77 -12.11
C LEU A 409 3.06 29.07 -11.38
N GLN A 410 2.55 30.31 -11.47
CA GLN A 410 1.26 30.66 -10.86
C GLN A 410 0.12 29.79 -11.39
N MET A 411 0.05 29.59 -12.71
CA MET A 411 -0.97 28.75 -13.35
C MET A 411 -0.83 27.27 -12.95
N ALA A 412 0.38 26.76 -12.84
CA ALA A 412 0.61 25.38 -12.36
C ALA A 412 0.07 25.21 -10.93
N LEU A 413 0.35 26.15 -10.03
CA LEU A 413 -0.10 26.09 -8.64
C LEU A 413 -1.63 26.16 -8.52
N CYS A 414 -2.32 26.92 -9.38
CA CYS A 414 -3.78 26.99 -9.38
C CYS A 414 -4.48 25.65 -9.69
N ARG A 415 -3.80 24.69 -10.29
CA ARG A 415 -4.36 23.40 -10.69
C ARG A 415 -4.36 22.34 -9.59
N PHE A 416 -3.81 22.63 -8.42
CA PHE A 416 -3.68 21.65 -7.32
C PHE A 416 -5.02 20.99 -6.97
N GLY A 417 -6.09 21.79 -6.78
CA GLY A 417 -7.40 21.26 -6.42
C GLY A 417 -7.97 20.32 -7.49
N GLU A 418 -7.97 20.76 -8.77
CA GLU A 418 -8.44 19.97 -9.91
C GLU A 418 -7.71 18.63 -10.01
N VAL A 419 -6.38 18.64 -9.89
CA VAL A 419 -5.56 17.42 -10.01
C VAL A 419 -5.79 16.48 -8.84
N THR A 420 -5.93 17.02 -7.63
CA THR A 420 -6.19 16.19 -6.43
C THR A 420 -7.58 15.54 -6.50
N GLU A 421 -8.61 16.28 -6.92
CA GLU A 421 -9.95 15.73 -7.17
C GLU A 421 -9.91 14.63 -8.23
N SER A 422 -9.23 14.87 -9.36
CA SER A 422 -9.09 13.87 -10.42
C SER A 422 -8.33 12.63 -9.95
N ALA A 423 -7.29 12.77 -9.13
CA ALA A 423 -6.54 11.65 -8.55
C ALA A 423 -7.42 10.81 -7.62
N PHE A 424 -8.32 11.44 -6.86
CA PHE A 424 -9.29 10.74 -6.01
C PHE A 424 -10.33 9.98 -6.82
N TYR A 425 -11.08 10.67 -7.69
CA TYR A 425 -12.20 10.07 -8.43
C TYR A 425 -11.78 8.94 -9.37
N GLU A 426 -10.58 9.04 -9.93
CA GLU A 426 -10.03 8.03 -10.83
C GLU A 426 -9.13 7.01 -10.12
N THR A 427 -8.97 7.10 -8.79
CA THR A 427 -8.02 6.26 -8.03
C THR A 427 -6.62 6.23 -8.66
N ALA A 428 -6.12 7.41 -9.03
CA ALA A 428 -4.99 7.60 -9.95
C ALA A 428 -3.85 8.45 -9.34
N PRO A 429 -3.07 7.93 -8.36
CA PRO A 429 -1.97 8.66 -7.74
C PRO A 429 -0.93 9.21 -8.73
N HIS A 430 -0.73 8.55 -9.88
CA HIS A 430 0.20 9.00 -10.92
C HIS A 430 -0.07 10.42 -11.43
N LYS A 431 -1.32 10.91 -11.32
CA LYS A 431 -1.67 12.29 -11.69
C LYS A 431 -1.00 13.31 -10.77
N LEU A 432 -0.87 13.02 -9.47
CA LEU A 432 -0.11 13.85 -8.54
C LEU A 432 1.38 13.84 -8.86
N CYS A 433 1.95 12.69 -9.24
CA CYS A 433 3.36 12.63 -9.67
C CYS A 433 3.60 13.51 -10.90
N GLN A 434 2.74 13.42 -11.93
CA GLN A 434 2.83 14.25 -13.13
C GLN A 434 2.68 15.74 -12.80
N TYR A 435 1.77 16.05 -11.90
CA TYR A 435 1.56 17.43 -11.45
C TYR A 435 2.77 17.99 -10.71
N MET A 436 3.35 17.23 -9.77
CA MET A 436 4.58 17.64 -9.07
C MET A 436 5.73 17.90 -10.02
N ALA A 437 5.92 17.04 -11.03
CA ALA A 437 6.95 17.25 -12.04
C ALA A 437 6.72 18.57 -12.79
N ALA A 438 5.49 18.85 -13.22
CA ALA A 438 5.16 20.08 -13.90
C ALA A 438 5.38 21.34 -13.02
N VAL A 439 5.04 21.27 -11.74
CA VAL A 439 5.30 22.36 -10.78
C VAL A 439 6.79 22.56 -10.56
N ALA A 440 7.56 21.47 -10.42
CA ALA A 440 9.01 21.51 -10.25
C ALA A 440 9.72 22.13 -11.47
N ASP A 441 9.29 21.76 -12.68
CA ASP A 441 9.82 22.30 -13.92
C ASP A 441 9.48 23.81 -14.07
N ALA A 442 8.25 24.20 -13.76
CA ALA A 442 7.83 25.60 -13.77
C ALA A 442 8.59 26.43 -12.72
N PHE A 443 8.81 25.88 -11.52
CA PHE A 443 9.63 26.53 -10.50
C PHE A 443 11.09 26.67 -10.97
N ASN A 444 11.67 25.64 -11.55
CA ASN A 444 13.05 25.68 -12.03
C ASN A 444 13.24 26.75 -13.13
N ALA A 445 12.30 26.86 -14.08
CA ALA A 445 12.30 27.91 -15.11
C ALA A 445 12.21 29.30 -14.48
N PHE A 446 11.28 29.49 -13.54
CA PHE A 446 11.15 30.75 -12.79
C PHE A 446 12.42 31.12 -12.04
N TYR A 447 13.04 30.16 -11.34
CA TYR A 447 14.27 30.35 -10.57
C TYR A 447 15.46 30.74 -11.45
N LEU A 448 15.60 30.17 -12.62
CA LEU A 448 16.70 30.50 -13.56
C LEU A 448 16.58 31.89 -14.15
N GLU A 449 15.35 32.38 -14.38
CA GLU A 449 15.11 33.71 -14.94
C GLU A 449 15.22 34.82 -13.87
N ASN A 450 14.83 34.54 -12.64
CA ASN A 450 14.66 35.56 -11.61
C ASN A 450 15.73 35.45 -10.50
N LYS A 451 16.40 36.57 -10.23
CA LYS A 451 17.39 36.67 -9.14
C LYS A 451 16.69 36.99 -7.81
N ILE A 452 15.95 36.01 -7.26
CA ILE A 452 15.04 36.16 -6.12
C ILE A 452 15.67 36.92 -4.94
N LEU A 453 16.88 36.50 -4.50
CA LEU A 453 17.54 37.07 -3.33
C LEU A 453 18.17 38.44 -3.59
N SER A 454 18.51 38.77 -4.83
CA SER A 454 19.11 40.04 -5.25
C SER A 454 18.17 40.93 -6.02
N GLU A 455 16.84 40.68 -5.96
CA GLU A 455 15.82 41.60 -6.48
C GLU A 455 15.85 42.92 -5.68
N GLU A 456 15.98 44.04 -6.38
CA GLU A 456 16.14 45.38 -5.79
C GLU A 456 14.80 45.95 -5.31
N ASP A 457 13.70 45.65 -6.00
CA ASP A 457 12.35 46.04 -5.56
C ASP A 457 11.93 45.10 -4.40
N ALA A 458 11.95 45.64 -3.19
CA ALA A 458 11.61 44.92 -1.97
C ALA A 458 10.19 44.34 -1.98
N ALA A 459 9.22 44.99 -2.67
CA ALA A 459 7.87 44.50 -2.75
C ALA A 459 7.75 43.36 -3.77
N LYS A 460 8.50 43.42 -4.87
CA LYS A 460 8.63 42.31 -5.84
C LYS A 460 9.36 41.13 -5.22
N GLN A 461 10.46 41.36 -4.51
CA GLN A 461 11.17 40.32 -3.78
C GLN A 461 10.25 39.58 -2.80
N ALA A 462 9.46 40.31 -2.00
CA ALA A 462 8.52 39.73 -1.05
C ALA A 462 7.42 38.89 -1.77
N ALA A 463 6.96 39.33 -2.95
CA ALA A 463 6.01 38.56 -3.75
C ALA A 463 6.64 37.26 -4.30
N PHE A 464 7.89 37.32 -4.77
CA PHE A 464 8.63 36.10 -5.17
C PHE A 464 8.82 35.11 -4.02
N ILE A 465 9.17 35.60 -2.83
CA ILE A 465 9.27 34.78 -1.62
C ILE A 465 7.93 34.13 -1.28
N SER A 466 6.83 34.86 -1.38
CA SER A 466 5.49 34.29 -1.16
C SER A 466 5.13 33.24 -2.21
N LEU A 467 5.49 33.46 -3.48
CA LEU A 467 5.24 32.51 -4.56
C LEU A 467 6.02 31.19 -4.35
N ILE A 468 7.30 31.25 -4.02
CA ILE A 468 8.10 30.02 -3.77
C ILE A 468 7.71 29.33 -2.46
N THR A 469 7.25 30.08 -1.45
CA THR A 469 6.70 29.52 -0.22
C THR A 469 5.43 28.70 -0.52
N LEU A 470 4.54 29.23 -1.36
CA LEU A 470 3.37 28.49 -1.84
C LEU A 470 3.77 27.27 -2.67
N THR A 471 4.75 27.41 -3.56
CA THR A 471 5.29 26.30 -4.36
C THR A 471 5.78 25.16 -3.47
N LYS A 472 6.60 25.49 -2.45
CA LYS A 472 7.07 24.49 -1.46
C LYS A 472 5.90 23.80 -0.78
N ARG A 473 4.94 24.55 -0.29
CA ARG A 473 3.77 24.02 0.41
C ARG A 473 2.95 23.06 -0.47
N VAL A 474 2.75 23.41 -1.74
CA VAL A 474 2.05 22.52 -2.71
C VAL A 474 2.83 21.23 -2.93
N LEU A 475 4.15 21.32 -3.16
CA LEU A 475 4.99 20.14 -3.37
C LEU A 475 5.06 19.26 -2.10
N ASP A 476 5.24 19.85 -0.92
CA ASP A 476 5.24 19.09 0.35
C ASP A 476 3.90 18.39 0.59
N THR A 477 2.77 19.05 0.29
CA THR A 477 1.45 18.42 0.39
C THR A 477 1.32 17.25 -0.56
N CYS A 478 1.74 17.39 -1.82
CA CYS A 478 1.73 16.28 -2.78
C CYS A 478 2.64 15.13 -2.33
N MET A 479 3.82 15.44 -1.80
CA MET A 479 4.73 14.43 -1.23
C MET A 479 4.06 13.65 -0.10
N ASP A 480 3.41 14.34 0.85
CA ASP A 480 2.68 13.69 1.94
C ASP A 480 1.52 12.83 1.43
N LEU A 481 0.73 13.31 0.47
CA LEU A 481 -0.36 12.54 -0.15
C LEU A 481 0.12 11.25 -0.82
N LEU A 482 1.37 11.21 -1.24
CA LEU A 482 2.03 10.02 -1.81
C LEU A 482 2.85 9.24 -0.76
N GLY A 483 2.78 9.64 0.51
CA GLY A 483 3.51 9.00 1.61
C GLY A 483 5.02 9.19 1.55
N MET A 484 5.47 10.31 1.00
CA MET A 484 6.88 10.72 0.90
C MET A 484 7.12 12.00 1.70
N GLU A 485 8.37 12.27 2.02
CA GLU A 485 8.81 13.52 2.68
C GLU A 485 10.04 14.11 1.99
N SER A 486 10.39 15.34 2.28
CA SER A 486 11.60 15.98 1.77
C SER A 486 12.63 16.18 2.90
N PRO A 487 13.94 15.94 2.66
CA PRO A 487 14.97 16.18 3.65
C PRO A 487 15.22 17.69 3.84
N GLU A 488 15.97 18.06 4.87
CA GLU A 488 16.37 19.46 5.07
C GLU A 488 17.55 19.85 4.16
N HIS A 489 18.49 18.93 3.96
CA HIS A 489 19.66 19.14 3.11
C HIS A 489 19.80 18.02 2.06
N MET A 490 20.36 18.37 0.89
CA MET A 490 20.53 17.42 -0.22
C MET A 490 21.64 17.83 -1.21
#